data_e5682d04184f464a6ef09387bdf11792
#
_entry.id   e5682d04184f464a6ef09387bdf11792
#
_cell.length_a   1.000
_cell.length_b   1.000
_cell.length_c   1.000
_cell.angle_alpha   90.00
_cell.angle_beta   90.00
_cell.angle_gamma   90.00
#
_symmetry.space_group_name_H-M   'P 1'
#
loop_
_entity.id
_entity.type
_entity.pdbx_description
1 polymer ?
#
loop_
_entity_poly.entity_id
_entity_poly.type
_entity_poly.pdbx_seq_one_letter_code
_entity_poly.pdbx_strand_id
1 'polypeptide(L)'
;MSKKQQFTLEFPVRCSPSILYEFLSTPAGLQEWFADKVDERDNIFSFSWNGTTDKAEVTESEQEKFIRFHWMHLPKDEFFEFRIEKSEVTNQTILIINHLSF
;
A
#
# COMPACT_ATOMS: atom_id res chain seq x y z
N MET A 1 10.29 -1.55 26.81
CA MET A 1 8.90 -1.55 26.33
C MET A 1 8.84 -1.09 24.89
N SER A 2 8.23 -1.89 24.03
CA SER A 2 8.09 -1.54 22.64
C SER A 2 6.98 -0.51 22.44
N LYS A 3 7.21 0.45 21.58
CA LYS A 3 6.20 1.43 21.21
C LYS A 3 5.90 1.29 19.73
N LYS A 4 4.62 1.36 19.39
CA LYS A 4 4.23 1.43 17.99
C LYS A 4 4.63 2.78 17.43
N GLN A 5 5.21 2.75 16.23
CA GLN A 5 5.55 3.96 15.51
C GLN A 5 4.75 3.99 14.21
N GLN A 6 4.14 5.12 13.94
CA GLN A 6 3.42 5.32 12.71
C GLN A 6 4.20 6.28 11.83
N PHE A 7 4.42 5.85 10.59
CA PHE A 7 5.09 6.65 9.58
C PHE A 7 4.09 7.02 8.51
N THR A 8 4.12 8.27 8.10
CA THR A 8 3.25 8.76 7.04
C THR A 8 4.09 9.49 6.02
N LEU A 9 3.96 9.08 4.76
CA LEU A 9 4.63 9.73 3.63
C LEU A 9 3.57 10.21 2.67
N GLU A 10 3.77 11.37 2.05
CA GLU A 10 2.83 11.93 1.10
C GLU A 10 3.55 12.30 -0.18
N PHE A 11 2.96 11.93 -1.30
CA PHE A 11 3.53 12.19 -2.63
C PHE A 11 2.45 12.74 -3.56
N PRO A 12 2.64 13.92 -4.14
CA PRO A 12 1.74 14.36 -5.21
C PRO A 12 2.00 13.52 -6.47
N VAL A 13 0.93 13.10 -7.14
CA VAL A 13 1.05 12.28 -8.35
C VAL A 13 0.18 12.86 -9.45
N ARG A 14 0.60 12.66 -10.70
CA ARG A 14 -0.08 13.23 -11.87
C ARG A 14 -0.96 12.21 -12.57
N CYS A 15 -1.88 11.62 -11.83
CA CYS A 15 -2.83 10.69 -12.42
C CYS A 15 -4.14 10.76 -11.64
N SER A 16 -5.21 10.21 -12.24
CA SER A 16 -6.50 10.18 -11.58
C SER A 16 -6.50 9.19 -10.41
N PRO A 17 -7.42 9.34 -9.45
CA PRO A 17 -7.55 8.36 -8.36
C PRO A 17 -7.78 6.93 -8.86
N SER A 18 -8.54 6.74 -9.94
CA SER A 18 -8.79 5.38 -10.44
C SER A 18 -7.54 4.75 -11.02
N ILE A 19 -6.72 5.51 -11.74
CA ILE A 19 -5.46 5.01 -12.27
C ILE A 19 -4.49 4.72 -11.12
N LEU A 20 -4.37 5.64 -10.17
CA LEU A 20 -3.50 5.43 -9.03
C LEU A 20 -3.91 4.18 -8.25
N TYR A 21 -5.21 3.98 -8.03
CA TYR A 21 -5.68 2.82 -7.28
C TYR A 21 -5.24 1.50 -7.94
N GLU A 22 -5.20 1.43 -9.26
CA GLU A 22 -4.71 0.24 -9.94
C GLU A 22 -3.24 -0.03 -9.62
N PHE A 23 -2.42 1.02 -9.51
CA PHE A 23 -1.01 0.85 -9.13
C PHE A 23 -0.84 0.42 -7.66
N LEU A 24 -1.86 0.60 -6.83
CA LEU A 24 -1.80 0.28 -5.41
C LEU A 24 -2.45 -1.07 -5.07
N SER A 25 -3.33 -1.56 -5.93
CA SER A 25 -4.19 -2.69 -5.60
C SER A 25 -4.06 -3.89 -6.50
N THR A 26 -3.25 -3.83 -7.55
CA THR A 26 -3.06 -4.96 -8.46
C THR A 26 -1.62 -5.43 -8.44
N PRO A 27 -1.39 -6.74 -8.69
CA PRO A 27 -0.01 -7.24 -8.77
C PRO A 27 0.80 -6.52 -9.84
N ALA A 28 0.24 -6.32 -11.04
CA ALA A 28 0.94 -5.64 -12.12
C ALA A 28 1.29 -4.21 -11.74
N GLY A 29 0.36 -3.50 -11.11
CA GLY A 29 0.60 -2.12 -10.69
C GLY A 29 1.66 -2.03 -9.61
N LEU A 30 1.58 -2.87 -8.58
CA LEU A 30 2.55 -2.87 -7.49
C LEU A 30 3.94 -3.28 -7.96
N GLN A 31 4.01 -4.15 -8.99
CA GLN A 31 5.28 -4.58 -9.55
C GLN A 31 5.99 -3.45 -10.30
N GLU A 32 5.26 -2.43 -10.71
CA GLU A 32 5.85 -1.27 -11.41
C GLU A 32 6.67 -0.37 -10.48
N TRP A 33 6.34 -0.35 -9.17
CA TRP A 33 6.97 0.63 -8.30
C TRP A 33 7.31 0.13 -6.88
N PHE A 34 6.63 -0.92 -6.40
CA PHE A 34 6.74 -1.31 -5.00
C PHE A 34 7.67 -2.50 -4.77
N ALA A 35 7.65 -3.49 -5.66
CA ALA A 35 8.46 -4.70 -5.50
C ALA A 35 8.95 -5.19 -6.86
N ASP A 36 9.98 -6.03 -6.84
CA ASP A 36 10.54 -6.60 -8.08
C ASP A 36 9.54 -7.54 -8.74
N LYS A 37 8.82 -8.30 -7.94
CA LYS A 37 7.80 -9.23 -8.42
C LYS A 37 6.65 -9.28 -7.45
N VAL A 38 5.42 -9.33 -7.98
CA VAL A 38 4.21 -9.37 -7.16
C VAL A 38 3.25 -10.40 -7.74
N ASP A 39 2.78 -11.30 -6.89
CA ASP A 39 1.71 -12.25 -7.21
C ASP A 39 0.59 -12.09 -6.20
N GLU A 40 -0.63 -12.47 -6.58
CA GLU A 40 -1.77 -12.37 -5.68
C GLU A 40 -2.63 -13.62 -5.82
N ARG A 41 -3.11 -14.14 -4.69
CA ARG A 41 -4.06 -15.23 -4.64
C ARG A 41 -4.93 -15.07 -3.40
N ASP A 42 -6.25 -15.00 -3.60
CA ASP A 42 -7.23 -14.93 -2.51
C ASP A 42 -6.93 -13.80 -1.50
N ASN A 43 -6.65 -12.60 -2.02
CA ASN A 43 -6.33 -11.41 -1.22
C ASN A 43 -5.00 -11.51 -0.47
N ILE A 44 -4.17 -12.49 -0.81
CA ILE A 44 -2.82 -12.59 -0.26
C ILE A 44 -1.84 -12.23 -1.37
N PHE A 45 -1.07 -11.18 -1.12
CA PHE A 45 -0.07 -10.69 -2.05
C PHE A 45 1.31 -11.20 -1.64
N SER A 46 2.04 -11.74 -2.60
CA SER A 46 3.43 -12.15 -2.40
C SER A 46 4.33 -11.13 -3.06
N PHE A 47 5.15 -10.45 -2.26
CA PHE A 47 6.07 -9.43 -2.74
C PHE A 47 7.49 -9.96 -2.67
N SER A 48 8.23 -9.83 -3.75
CA SER A 48 9.62 -10.30 -3.80
C SER A 48 10.57 -9.15 -4.08
N TRP A 49 11.63 -9.09 -3.28
CA TRP A 49 12.74 -8.15 -3.46
C TRP A 49 14.04 -8.94 -3.37
N ASN A 50 14.88 -8.82 -4.41
CA ASN A 50 16.19 -9.47 -4.42
C ASN A 50 16.15 -10.95 -4.02
N GLY A 51 15.13 -11.67 -4.49
CA GLY A 51 14.99 -13.10 -4.22
C GLY A 51 14.34 -13.46 -2.89
N THR A 52 14.03 -12.46 -2.05
CA THR A 52 13.31 -12.68 -0.79
C THR A 52 11.84 -12.38 -1.01
N THR A 53 10.97 -13.25 -0.52
CA THR A 53 9.52 -13.10 -0.69
C THR A 53 8.82 -12.95 0.66
N ASP A 54 7.99 -11.94 0.79
CA ASP A 54 7.13 -11.73 1.96
C ASP A 54 5.68 -11.67 1.50
N LYS A 55 4.78 -12.16 2.36
CA LYS A 55 3.35 -12.19 2.06
C LYS A 55 2.58 -11.22 2.94
N ALA A 56 1.60 -10.57 2.32
CA ALA A 56 0.71 -9.67 3.03
C ALA A 56 -0.73 -9.95 2.60
N GLU A 57 -1.65 -9.86 3.55
CA GLU A 57 -3.07 -10.00 3.24
C GLU A 57 -3.74 -8.65 3.21
N VAL A 58 -4.72 -8.50 2.34
CA VAL A 58 -5.55 -7.29 2.31
C VAL A 58 -6.55 -7.39 3.45
N THR A 59 -6.50 -6.45 4.38
CA THR A 59 -7.42 -6.42 5.52
C THR A 59 -8.62 -5.52 5.29
N GLU A 60 -8.41 -4.40 4.59
CA GLU A 60 -9.47 -3.46 4.26
C GLU A 60 -9.13 -2.77 2.95
N SER A 61 -10.15 -2.43 2.17
CA SER A 61 -9.96 -1.63 0.98
C SER A 61 -11.27 -0.95 0.59
N GLU A 62 -11.14 0.20 -0.05
CA GLU A 62 -12.25 0.89 -0.66
C GLU A 62 -11.78 1.45 -1.99
N GLN A 63 -12.48 1.09 -3.06
CA GLN A 63 -12.05 1.43 -4.42
C GLN A 63 -11.82 2.93 -4.58
N GLU A 64 -10.66 3.28 -5.15
CA GLU A 64 -10.22 4.65 -5.40
C GLU A 64 -9.94 5.47 -4.14
N LYS A 65 -9.97 4.85 -2.96
CA LYS A 65 -9.74 5.54 -1.70
C LYS A 65 -8.57 5.00 -0.91
N PHE A 66 -8.54 3.70 -0.66
CA PHE A 66 -7.41 3.13 0.08
C PHE A 66 -7.37 1.62 -0.04
N ILE A 67 -6.20 1.05 0.27
CA ILE A 67 -6.03 -0.37 0.47
C ILE A 67 -5.03 -0.57 1.61
N ARG A 68 -5.38 -1.44 2.57
CA ARG A 68 -4.57 -1.73 3.73
C ARG A 68 -4.13 -3.18 3.70
N PHE A 69 -2.84 -3.39 3.98
CA PHE A 69 -2.21 -4.70 4.01
C PHE A 69 -1.66 -5.00 5.39
N HIS A 70 -1.69 -6.28 5.75
CA HIS A 70 -1.04 -6.79 6.96
C HIS A 70 0.01 -7.81 6.55
N TRP A 71 1.26 -7.59 6.95
CA TRP A 71 2.33 -8.57 6.73
C TRP A 71 2.04 -9.81 7.56
N MET A 72 1.93 -10.97 6.91
CA MET A 72 1.48 -12.19 7.59
C MET A 72 2.43 -12.70 8.66
N HIS A 73 3.70 -12.32 8.61
CA HIS A 73 4.70 -12.72 9.59
C HIS A 73 4.81 -11.74 10.77
N LEU A 74 4.02 -10.68 10.80
CA LEU A 74 4.07 -9.67 11.84
C LEU A 74 2.80 -9.68 12.68
N PRO A 75 2.82 -9.04 13.88
CA PRO A 75 1.61 -8.93 14.70
C PRO A 75 0.45 -8.31 13.94
N LYS A 76 -0.78 -8.71 14.28
CA LYS A 76 -1.96 -8.31 13.53
C LYS A 76 -2.24 -6.82 13.53
N ASP A 77 -1.72 -6.08 14.48
CA ASP A 77 -1.94 -4.64 14.56
C ASP A 77 -0.87 -3.84 13.84
N GLU A 78 0.09 -4.50 13.19
CA GLU A 78 1.05 -3.82 12.33
C GLU A 78 0.57 -3.93 10.89
N PHE A 79 0.56 -2.79 10.18
CA PHE A 79 0.03 -2.73 8.83
C PHE A 79 0.76 -1.69 8.00
N PHE A 80 0.57 -1.76 6.69
CA PHE A 80 0.87 -0.64 5.81
C PHE A 80 -0.36 -0.36 4.95
N GLU A 81 -0.53 0.90 4.58
CA GLU A 81 -1.74 1.34 3.91
C GLU A 81 -1.40 2.39 2.86
N PHE A 82 -2.04 2.27 1.71
CA PHE A 82 -1.95 3.27 0.66
C PHE A 82 -3.29 3.99 0.59
N ARG A 83 -3.27 5.31 0.75
CA ARG A 83 -4.47 6.15 0.65
C ARG A 83 -4.36 7.12 -0.49
N ILE A 84 -5.50 7.46 -1.07
CA ILE A 84 -5.60 8.42 -2.15
C ILE A 84 -6.45 9.58 -1.66
N GLU A 85 -5.89 10.79 -1.77
CA GLU A 85 -6.63 12.01 -1.43
C GLU A 85 -6.46 13.02 -2.54
N LYS A 86 -7.32 14.04 -2.55
CA LYS A 86 -7.18 15.16 -3.45
C LYS A 86 -6.95 16.43 -2.64
N SER A 87 -5.97 17.22 -3.09
CA SER A 87 -5.75 18.53 -2.50
C SER A 87 -6.87 19.46 -2.93
N GLU A 88 -7.55 20.09 -1.96
CA GLU A 88 -8.59 21.05 -2.27
C GLU A 88 -8.01 22.33 -2.89
N VAL A 89 -6.75 22.63 -2.59
CA VAL A 89 -6.09 23.84 -3.07
C VAL A 89 -5.66 23.69 -4.53
N THR A 90 -5.00 22.58 -4.86
CA THR A 90 -4.43 22.37 -6.20
C THR A 90 -5.21 21.40 -7.05
N ASN A 91 -6.21 20.71 -6.48
CA ASN A 91 -6.96 19.64 -7.13
C ASN A 91 -6.05 18.48 -7.57
N GLN A 92 -4.88 18.37 -6.97
CA GLN A 92 -3.90 17.35 -7.29
C GLN A 92 -4.17 16.06 -6.52
N THR A 93 -3.95 14.91 -7.16
CA THR A 93 -4.05 13.61 -6.50
C THR A 93 -2.83 13.40 -5.61
N ILE A 94 -3.06 12.94 -4.38
CA ILE A 94 -1.99 12.71 -3.41
C ILE A 94 -2.02 11.27 -2.96
N LEU A 95 -0.87 10.59 -3.05
CA LEU A 95 -0.69 9.26 -2.49
C LEU A 95 -0.17 9.41 -1.07
N ILE A 96 -0.86 8.79 -0.12
CA ILE A 96 -0.46 8.78 1.28
C ILE A 96 -0.11 7.34 1.65
N ILE A 97 1.09 7.14 2.16
CA ILE A 97 1.55 5.84 2.63
C ILE A 97 1.64 5.89 4.14
N ASN A 98 0.84 5.05 4.80
CA ASN A 98 0.85 4.91 6.26
C ASN A 98 1.44 3.55 6.62
N HIS A 99 2.33 3.54 7.58
CA HIS A 99 2.95 2.32 8.06
C HIS A 99 2.95 2.33 9.58
N LEU A 100 2.31 1.32 10.19
CA LEU A 100 2.33 1.13 11.64
C LEU A 100 3.17 -0.08 11.96
N SER A 101 4.22 0.11 12.76
CA SER A 101 5.09 -0.97 13.17
C SER A 101 5.57 -0.76 14.60
N PHE A 102 6.07 -1.82 15.19
CA PHE A 102 6.70 -1.75 16.52
C PHE A 102 8.17 -1.44 16.41
#